data_e7e496109b8e63502266b2a7a711d190
#
_entry.id   e7e496109b8e63502266b2a7a711d190
#
_cell.length_a   1.000
_cell.length_b   1.000
_cell.length_c   1.000
_cell.angle_alpha   90.00
_cell.angle_beta   90.00
_cell.angle_gamma   90.00
#
_symmetry.space_group_name_H-M   'P 1'
#
loop_
_entity.id
_entity.type
_entity.pdbx_description
1 polymer ?
#
loop_
_entity_poly.entity_id
_entity_poly.type
_entity_poly.pdbx_seq_one_letter_code
_entity_poly.pdbx_strand_id
1 'polypeptide(L)'
;MNPLHDFLHQQTLPPAEWEIVVIENEARPEKILPDPLPPNTRRLELPTNEGTTGSINRAVAATDSRYILLLNNDVELEPDYITKLLAAFDTDAKLGFAVGKLLRATERDHLDGAADAMLMAGGAYRLGHLDFDHGQFDQPMRALAGCGAAVLYRREAFLASGGLDPEFFAYLDDLDLALRVQLTGYTGAYVPGAVAYHVGSATLGEPLHSRVVEYITRNQIYLVIKDYPRAVFLRLLPRIIAYQFLWMVSAVRRGGRGSSPDQHGGVSAYFRGLTSAFRDRRGMRQKSRELMAKRRIGDAEFLQRLRDSERQIYDWQQSLASPQRSSLLKFYFRLFGKP
;
A
#
# COMPACT_ATOMS: atom_id res chain seq x y z
N MET A 1 -25.28 -6.22 -11.33
CA MET A 1 -24.26 -5.68 -12.25
C MET A 1 -22.94 -5.76 -11.53
N ASN A 2 -21.89 -6.24 -12.17
CA ASN A 2 -20.56 -6.27 -11.58
C ASN A 2 -19.90 -4.92 -11.91
N PRO A 3 -19.65 -4.04 -10.94
CA PRO A 3 -19.10 -2.71 -11.21
C PRO A 3 -17.77 -2.76 -11.98
N LEU A 4 -16.99 -3.84 -11.83
CA LEU A 4 -15.74 -4.04 -12.57
C LEU A 4 -15.97 -4.08 -14.11
N HIS A 5 -17.13 -4.51 -14.57
CA HIS A 5 -17.42 -4.68 -15.99
C HIS A 5 -17.66 -3.33 -16.68
N ASP A 6 -18.41 -2.43 -16.04
CA ASP A 6 -18.93 -1.23 -16.72
C ASP A 6 -17.88 -0.15 -16.90
N PHE A 7 -17.00 0.08 -15.92
CA PHE A 7 -16.01 1.15 -16.01
C PHE A 7 -14.74 0.78 -16.80
N LEU A 8 -14.41 -0.52 -16.91
CA LEU A 8 -13.29 -0.93 -17.76
C LEU A 8 -13.61 -0.71 -19.24
N HIS A 9 -14.87 -0.88 -19.66
CA HIS A 9 -15.30 -0.56 -21.03
C HIS A 9 -15.31 0.93 -21.35
N GLN A 10 -15.31 1.79 -20.33
CA GLN A 10 -15.35 3.25 -20.49
C GLN A 10 -13.95 3.86 -20.58
N GLN A 11 -12.88 3.06 -20.43
CA GLN A 11 -11.52 3.61 -20.48
C GLN A 11 -11.20 4.18 -21.87
N THR A 12 -10.55 5.36 -21.87
CA THR A 12 -10.12 6.05 -23.09
C THR A 12 -8.95 5.35 -23.78
N LEU A 13 -8.22 4.48 -23.07
CA LEU A 13 -7.19 3.64 -23.65
C LEU A 13 -7.86 2.56 -24.53
N PRO A 14 -7.44 2.42 -25.82
CA PRO A 14 -8.04 1.45 -26.72
C PRO A 14 -7.97 0.01 -26.17
N PRO A 15 -9.04 -0.80 -26.28
CA PRO A 15 -9.06 -2.17 -25.76
C PRO A 15 -7.94 -3.07 -26.28
N ALA A 16 -7.41 -2.78 -27.48
CA ALA A 16 -6.30 -3.53 -28.06
C ALA A 16 -4.95 -3.28 -27.35
N GLU A 17 -4.86 -2.23 -26.53
CA GLU A 17 -3.61 -1.84 -25.84
C GLU A 17 -3.50 -2.38 -24.41
N TRP A 18 -4.51 -3.12 -23.92
CA TRP A 18 -4.51 -3.68 -22.58
C TRP A 18 -5.18 -5.06 -22.51
N GLU A 19 -4.80 -5.83 -21.53
CA GLU A 19 -5.43 -7.09 -21.17
C GLU A 19 -5.80 -7.09 -19.68
N ILE A 20 -6.78 -7.90 -19.31
CA ILE A 20 -7.18 -8.13 -17.92
C ILE A 20 -6.79 -9.55 -17.52
N VAL A 21 -6.11 -9.69 -16.39
CA VAL A 21 -5.92 -11.00 -15.75
C VAL A 21 -6.73 -10.99 -14.45
N VAL A 22 -7.86 -11.70 -14.46
CA VAL A 22 -8.68 -11.91 -13.27
C VAL A 22 -8.13 -13.10 -12.49
N ILE A 23 -7.87 -12.89 -11.19
CA ILE A 23 -7.34 -13.94 -10.33
C ILE A 23 -8.42 -14.40 -9.36
N GLU A 24 -8.82 -15.66 -9.52
CA GLU A 24 -9.70 -16.35 -8.58
C GLU A 24 -8.83 -17.04 -7.51
N ASN A 25 -8.53 -16.30 -6.45
CA ASN A 25 -7.64 -16.75 -5.38
C ASN A 25 -8.40 -17.70 -4.43
N GLU A 26 -8.12 -19.00 -4.48
CA GLU A 26 -8.93 -20.08 -3.91
C GLU A 26 -10.31 -20.12 -4.59
N ALA A 27 -10.31 -20.48 -5.88
CA ALA A 27 -11.51 -20.52 -6.69
C ALA A 27 -12.61 -21.42 -6.05
N ARG A 28 -13.75 -20.80 -5.76
CA ARG A 28 -14.94 -21.47 -5.25
C ARG A 28 -16.13 -21.08 -6.12
N PRO A 29 -17.02 -22.01 -6.51
CA PRO A 29 -18.11 -21.71 -7.43
C PRO A 29 -18.93 -20.46 -7.09
N GLU A 30 -19.15 -20.21 -5.80
CA GLU A 30 -19.92 -19.08 -5.29
C GLU A 30 -19.17 -17.74 -5.31
N LYS A 31 -17.86 -17.75 -5.57
CA LYS A 31 -16.99 -16.55 -5.59
C LYS A 31 -16.43 -16.22 -6.95
N ILE A 32 -16.64 -17.09 -7.94
CA ILE A 32 -16.17 -16.86 -9.31
C ILE A 32 -16.95 -15.70 -9.93
N LEU A 33 -16.24 -14.76 -10.55
CA LEU A 33 -16.89 -13.67 -11.28
C LEU A 33 -17.77 -14.23 -12.39
N PRO A 34 -19.03 -13.75 -12.51
CA PRO A 34 -19.96 -14.25 -13.52
C PRO A 34 -19.50 -13.90 -14.94
N ASP A 35 -19.80 -14.78 -15.88
CA ASP A 35 -19.65 -14.52 -17.31
C ASP A 35 -20.83 -13.67 -17.85
N PRO A 36 -20.64 -12.89 -18.96
CA PRO A 36 -19.38 -12.77 -19.71
C PRO A 36 -18.39 -11.82 -19.00
N LEU A 37 -17.08 -12.17 -19.08
CA LEU A 37 -16.02 -11.24 -18.69
C LEU A 37 -15.78 -10.20 -19.79
N PRO A 38 -15.17 -9.03 -19.46
CA PRO A 38 -14.77 -8.02 -20.45
C PRO A 38 -13.94 -8.63 -21.58
N PRO A 39 -13.97 -8.10 -22.80
CA PRO A 39 -13.04 -8.47 -23.87
C PRO A 39 -11.59 -8.41 -23.37
N ASN A 40 -10.73 -9.25 -23.91
CA ASN A 40 -9.32 -9.36 -23.54
C ASN A 40 -9.07 -9.75 -22.08
N THR A 41 -10.04 -10.42 -21.44
CA THR A 41 -9.90 -10.94 -20.08
C THR A 41 -9.45 -12.39 -20.11
N ARG A 42 -8.43 -12.67 -19.30
CA ARG A 42 -7.98 -14.03 -19.01
C ARG A 42 -8.23 -14.32 -17.53
N ARG A 43 -8.85 -15.47 -17.26
CA ARG A 43 -9.08 -15.96 -15.89
C ARG A 43 -7.91 -16.84 -15.46
N LEU A 44 -7.40 -16.61 -14.26
CA LEU A 44 -6.39 -17.43 -13.60
C LEU A 44 -6.97 -17.97 -12.28
N GLU A 45 -7.26 -19.26 -12.25
CA GLU A 45 -7.78 -19.93 -11.06
C GLU A 45 -6.64 -20.52 -10.23
N LEU A 46 -6.59 -20.18 -8.94
CA LEU A 46 -5.64 -20.73 -8.00
C LEU A 46 -6.36 -21.74 -7.08
N PRO A 47 -5.79 -22.94 -6.88
CA PRO A 47 -6.42 -23.99 -6.08
C PRO A 47 -6.44 -23.68 -4.58
N THR A 48 -5.56 -22.79 -4.14
CA THR A 48 -5.40 -22.40 -2.73
C THR A 48 -5.27 -20.89 -2.61
N ASN A 49 -5.60 -20.35 -1.43
CA ASN A 49 -5.42 -18.93 -1.14
C ASN A 49 -3.93 -18.63 -0.94
N GLU A 50 -3.31 -18.00 -1.93
CA GLU A 50 -1.91 -17.54 -1.89
C GLU A 50 -1.75 -16.11 -1.30
N GLY A 51 -2.83 -15.53 -0.74
CA GLY A 51 -2.86 -14.13 -0.31
C GLY A 51 -2.86 -13.16 -1.50
N THR A 52 -2.91 -11.87 -1.23
CA THR A 52 -2.82 -10.82 -2.26
C THR A 52 -1.48 -10.90 -3.00
N THR A 53 -0.40 -11.11 -2.26
CA THR A 53 0.96 -11.09 -2.79
C THR A 53 1.26 -12.24 -3.75
N GLY A 54 0.88 -13.46 -3.39
CA GLY A 54 1.09 -14.65 -4.23
C GLY A 54 0.26 -14.58 -5.49
N SER A 55 -1.03 -14.27 -5.38
CA SER A 55 -1.95 -14.20 -6.50
C SER A 55 -1.53 -13.15 -7.53
N ILE A 56 -1.15 -11.94 -7.12
CA ILE A 56 -0.67 -10.89 -8.03
C ILE A 56 0.62 -11.33 -8.74
N ASN A 57 1.58 -11.93 -8.06
CA ASN A 57 2.80 -12.43 -8.70
C ASN A 57 2.50 -13.46 -9.79
N ARG A 58 1.50 -14.34 -9.58
CA ARG A 58 1.03 -15.28 -10.60
C ARG A 58 0.46 -14.58 -11.82
N ALA A 59 -0.36 -13.54 -11.61
CA ALA A 59 -0.92 -12.75 -12.70
C ALA A 59 0.19 -12.05 -13.50
N VAL A 60 1.13 -11.42 -12.83
CA VAL A 60 2.26 -10.74 -13.47
C VAL A 60 3.13 -11.70 -14.28
N ALA A 61 3.33 -12.93 -13.78
CA ALA A 61 4.07 -13.96 -14.51
C ALA A 61 3.32 -14.48 -15.76
N ALA A 62 2.00 -14.29 -15.81
CA ALA A 62 1.17 -14.73 -16.92
C ALA A 62 1.01 -13.70 -18.05
N THR A 63 1.63 -12.51 -17.96
CA THR A 63 1.53 -11.42 -18.95
C THR A 63 2.92 -10.87 -19.28
N ASP A 64 3.06 -10.22 -20.45
CA ASP A 64 4.29 -9.56 -20.90
C ASP A 64 4.10 -8.03 -21.09
N SER A 65 3.01 -7.47 -20.60
CA SER A 65 2.68 -6.05 -20.70
C SER A 65 3.81 -5.17 -20.15
N ARG A 66 4.06 -4.04 -20.78
CA ARG A 66 5.09 -3.06 -20.35
C ARG A 66 4.78 -2.42 -19.00
N TYR A 67 3.50 -2.27 -18.70
CA TYR A 67 2.98 -1.71 -17.45
C TYR A 67 2.03 -2.70 -16.80
N ILE A 68 1.89 -2.65 -15.50
CA ILE A 68 1.04 -3.52 -14.68
C ILE A 68 0.17 -2.62 -13.81
N LEU A 69 -1.13 -2.59 -14.06
CA LEU A 69 -2.10 -1.96 -13.16
C LEU A 69 -2.57 -3.01 -12.15
N LEU A 70 -2.17 -2.84 -10.89
CA LEU A 70 -2.81 -3.55 -9.79
C LEU A 70 -4.14 -2.86 -9.51
N LEU A 71 -5.23 -3.62 -9.58
CA LEU A 71 -6.57 -3.10 -9.42
C LEU A 71 -7.41 -4.05 -8.56
N ASN A 72 -7.97 -3.54 -7.48
CA ASN A 72 -8.93 -4.27 -6.68
C ASN A 72 -10.29 -4.33 -7.39
N ASN A 73 -11.04 -5.40 -7.12
CA ASN A 73 -12.35 -5.63 -7.71
C ASN A 73 -13.47 -4.73 -7.15
N ASP A 74 -13.16 -3.88 -6.17
CA ASP A 74 -14.06 -2.91 -5.53
C ASP A 74 -13.64 -1.45 -5.84
N VAL A 75 -12.91 -1.24 -6.94
CA VAL A 75 -12.49 0.08 -7.42
C VAL A 75 -13.14 0.38 -8.77
N GLU A 76 -13.75 1.55 -8.90
CA GLU A 76 -14.26 2.13 -10.14
C GLU A 76 -13.28 3.19 -10.64
N LEU A 77 -12.88 3.13 -11.91
CA LEU A 77 -11.92 4.08 -12.51
C LEU A 77 -12.66 5.14 -13.34
N GLU A 78 -12.25 6.40 -13.23
CA GLU A 78 -12.64 7.41 -14.22
C GLU A 78 -12.12 7.02 -15.62
N PRO A 79 -12.82 7.41 -16.71
CA PRO A 79 -12.48 6.95 -18.07
C PRO A 79 -11.04 7.21 -18.52
N ASP A 80 -10.43 8.24 -18.01
CA ASP A 80 -9.05 8.66 -18.35
C ASP A 80 -8.00 8.32 -17.29
N TYR A 81 -8.37 7.48 -16.30
CA TYR A 81 -7.47 7.10 -15.19
C TYR A 81 -6.16 6.50 -15.71
N ILE A 82 -6.26 5.47 -16.54
CA ILE A 82 -5.09 4.73 -17.05
C ILE A 82 -4.23 5.63 -17.94
N THR A 83 -4.84 6.40 -18.85
CA THR A 83 -4.11 7.29 -19.75
C THR A 83 -3.38 8.39 -19.02
N LYS A 84 -3.96 8.97 -17.96
CA LYS A 84 -3.30 9.97 -17.12
C LYS A 84 -2.12 9.39 -16.33
N LEU A 85 -2.24 8.16 -15.82
CA LEU A 85 -1.11 7.50 -15.17
C LEU A 85 0.01 7.18 -16.17
N LEU A 86 -0.32 6.69 -17.36
CA LEU A 86 0.66 6.40 -18.41
C LEU A 86 1.43 7.65 -18.84
N ALA A 87 0.75 8.79 -19.00
CA ALA A 87 1.39 10.06 -19.35
C ALA A 87 2.47 10.49 -18.34
N ALA A 88 2.33 10.14 -17.06
CA ALA A 88 3.37 10.42 -16.08
C ALA A 88 4.67 9.63 -16.35
N PHE A 89 4.59 8.43 -16.91
CA PHE A 89 5.78 7.62 -17.26
C PHE A 89 6.53 8.16 -18.49
N ASP A 90 5.87 8.92 -19.34
CA ASP A 90 6.51 9.56 -20.51
C ASP A 90 7.38 10.75 -20.09
N THR A 91 7.08 11.36 -18.94
CA THR A 91 7.82 12.53 -18.41
C THR A 91 9.01 12.17 -17.53
N ASP A 92 9.05 10.96 -16.96
CA ASP A 92 10.14 10.50 -16.08
C ASP A 92 10.52 9.04 -16.38
N ALA A 93 11.66 8.84 -17.02
CA ALA A 93 12.20 7.51 -17.33
C ALA A 93 12.53 6.69 -16.07
N LYS A 94 12.72 7.34 -14.91
CA LYS A 94 12.96 6.69 -13.62
C LYS A 94 11.67 6.38 -12.86
N LEU A 95 10.50 6.76 -13.39
CA LEU A 95 9.25 6.47 -12.72
C LEU A 95 9.01 4.95 -12.72
N GLY A 96 8.92 4.36 -11.52
CA GLY A 96 8.66 2.94 -11.31
C GLY A 96 7.20 2.64 -11.03
N PHE A 97 6.47 3.58 -10.41
CA PHE A 97 5.03 3.47 -10.20
C PHE A 97 4.35 4.83 -10.15
N ALA A 98 3.07 4.84 -10.49
CA ALA A 98 2.20 6.00 -10.40
C ALA A 98 0.87 5.62 -9.75
N VAL A 99 0.32 6.54 -8.94
CA VAL A 99 -0.96 6.38 -8.26
C VAL A 99 -1.82 7.61 -8.47
N GLY A 100 -3.13 7.40 -8.54
CA GLY A 100 -4.11 8.47 -8.65
C GLY A 100 -4.72 8.87 -7.31
N LYS A 101 -5.67 9.79 -7.39
CA LYS A 101 -6.55 10.19 -6.28
C LYS A 101 -7.62 9.11 -6.11
N LEU A 102 -7.70 8.53 -4.92
CA LEU A 102 -8.76 7.62 -4.55
C LEU A 102 -9.82 8.37 -3.74
N LEU A 103 -11.04 8.39 -4.22
CA LEU A 103 -12.23 8.86 -3.53
C LEU A 103 -13.02 7.67 -2.99
N ARG A 104 -13.84 7.87 -2.00
CA ARG A 104 -14.75 6.84 -1.50
C ARG A 104 -15.92 6.66 -2.46
N ALA A 105 -16.23 5.43 -2.85
CA ALA A 105 -17.33 5.17 -3.78
C ALA A 105 -18.71 5.56 -3.20
N THR A 106 -18.87 5.43 -1.86
CA THR A 106 -20.12 5.75 -1.15
C THR A 106 -20.26 7.23 -0.79
N GLU A 107 -19.16 7.97 -0.71
CA GLU A 107 -19.09 9.39 -0.34
C GLU A 107 -18.03 10.05 -1.23
N ARG A 108 -18.41 10.37 -2.48
CA ARG A 108 -17.47 10.79 -3.55
C ARG A 108 -16.82 12.16 -3.32
N ASP A 109 -17.21 12.87 -2.29
CA ASP A 109 -16.61 14.10 -1.78
C ASP A 109 -15.58 13.85 -0.64
N HIS A 110 -15.33 12.58 -0.30
CA HIS A 110 -14.34 12.19 0.69
C HIS A 110 -13.22 11.37 0.05
N LEU A 111 -12.02 11.64 0.51
CA LEU A 111 -10.81 10.90 0.09
C LEU A 111 -10.81 9.49 0.73
N ASP A 112 -10.55 8.46 -0.09
CA ASP A 112 -10.01 7.21 0.42
C ASP A 112 -8.49 7.33 0.60
N GLY A 113 -7.82 8.07 -0.29
CA GLY A 113 -6.42 8.45 -0.12
C GLY A 113 -5.78 9.07 -1.35
N ALA A 114 -4.75 9.87 -1.14
CA ALA A 114 -3.94 10.46 -2.20
C ALA A 114 -2.68 9.65 -2.52
N ALA A 115 -2.02 9.12 -1.51
CA ALA A 115 -0.87 8.22 -1.60
C ALA A 115 -0.64 7.60 -0.22
N ASP A 116 0.18 6.55 -0.17
CA ASP A 116 0.62 5.99 1.10
C ASP A 116 1.99 6.56 1.47
N ALA A 117 2.10 6.99 2.72
CA ALA A 117 3.30 7.57 3.30
C ALA A 117 3.73 6.78 4.53
N MET A 118 5.01 6.91 4.91
CA MET A 118 5.57 6.17 6.03
C MET A 118 6.40 7.09 6.93
N LEU A 119 6.24 6.93 8.24
CA LEU A 119 7.16 7.50 9.22
C LEU A 119 8.53 6.84 9.09
N MET A 120 9.60 7.58 9.37
CA MET A 120 10.95 6.99 9.47
C MET A 120 11.02 5.82 10.45
N ALA A 121 10.06 5.72 11.35
CA ALA A 121 9.90 4.61 12.31
C ALA A 121 9.20 3.36 11.75
N GLY A 122 8.80 3.35 10.47
CA GLY A 122 8.13 2.21 9.83
C GLY A 122 6.61 2.20 9.94
N GLY A 123 5.99 3.22 10.52
CA GLY A 123 4.52 3.34 10.57
C GLY A 123 3.94 3.88 9.27
N ALA A 124 2.98 3.18 8.69
CA ALA A 124 2.33 3.54 7.43
C ALA A 124 1.05 4.34 7.65
N TYR A 125 0.80 5.30 6.76
CA TYR A 125 -0.38 6.16 6.78
C TYR A 125 -0.81 6.49 5.36
N ARG A 126 -2.11 6.42 5.11
CA ARG A 126 -2.72 6.88 3.86
C ARG A 126 -3.07 8.35 3.99
N LEU A 127 -2.48 9.18 3.13
CA LEU A 127 -2.68 10.63 3.14
C LEU A 127 -4.11 10.97 2.74
N GLY A 128 -4.76 11.84 3.48
CA GLY A 128 -6.12 12.30 3.24
C GLY A 128 -7.22 11.29 3.61
N HIS A 129 -6.88 10.13 4.19
CA HIS A 129 -7.88 9.09 4.47
C HIS A 129 -9.04 9.59 5.34
N LEU A 130 -10.27 9.43 4.84
CA LEU A 130 -11.54 9.89 5.42
C LEU A 130 -11.70 11.42 5.50
N ASP A 131 -10.80 12.21 4.92
CA ASP A 131 -10.95 13.65 4.85
C ASP A 131 -11.91 14.04 3.74
N PHE A 132 -12.63 15.15 3.93
CA PHE A 132 -13.36 15.80 2.84
C PHE A 132 -12.37 16.31 1.78
N ASP A 133 -12.65 16.05 0.50
CA ASP A 133 -11.83 16.54 -0.61
C ASP A 133 -12.21 17.99 -0.93
N HIS A 134 -11.37 18.93 -0.54
CA HIS A 134 -11.47 20.34 -0.87
C HIS A 134 -10.30 20.84 -1.73
N GLY A 135 -9.64 19.92 -2.45
CA GLY A 135 -8.52 20.21 -3.34
C GLY A 135 -7.14 20.19 -2.67
N GLN A 136 -7.05 19.79 -1.40
CA GLN A 136 -5.78 19.74 -0.65
C GLN A 136 -4.73 18.79 -1.24
N PHE A 137 -5.15 17.87 -2.12
CA PHE A 137 -4.28 16.95 -2.86
C PHE A 137 -4.42 17.10 -4.38
N ASP A 138 -4.71 18.31 -4.89
CA ASP A 138 -4.81 18.56 -6.33
C ASP A 138 -3.47 18.88 -7.00
N GLN A 139 -2.37 18.88 -6.24
CA GLN A 139 -1.04 19.09 -6.78
C GLN A 139 -0.27 17.76 -6.90
N PRO A 140 0.45 17.54 -8.02
CA PRO A 140 1.33 16.39 -8.14
C PRO A 140 2.41 16.38 -7.04
N MET A 141 2.74 15.19 -6.56
CA MET A 141 3.79 15.03 -5.56
C MET A 141 4.56 13.71 -5.77
N ARG A 142 5.75 13.62 -5.18
CA ARG A 142 6.43 12.33 -5.06
C ARG A 142 5.66 11.44 -4.08
N ALA A 143 5.40 10.20 -4.50
CA ALA A 143 4.77 9.19 -3.65
C ALA A 143 5.85 8.23 -3.11
N LEU A 144 5.81 7.96 -1.80
CA LEU A 144 6.63 6.88 -1.24
C LEU A 144 6.05 5.52 -1.63
N ALA A 145 4.73 5.39 -1.55
CA ALA A 145 3.98 4.22 -1.98
C ALA A 145 2.60 4.64 -2.48
N GLY A 146 1.90 3.71 -3.11
CA GLY A 146 0.50 3.86 -3.46
C GLY A 146 -0.33 2.74 -2.87
N CYS A 147 -1.58 3.04 -2.57
CA CYS A 147 -2.54 2.03 -2.16
C CYS A 147 -2.65 0.95 -3.23
N GLY A 148 -2.45 -0.30 -2.86
CA GLY A 148 -2.59 -1.45 -3.76
C GLY A 148 -3.96 -1.61 -4.41
N ALA A 149 -4.94 -0.76 -4.06
CA ALA A 149 -6.26 -0.75 -4.67
C ALA A 149 -6.25 -0.34 -6.15
N ALA A 150 -5.40 0.66 -6.54
CA ALA A 150 -5.24 1.09 -7.93
C ALA A 150 -3.86 1.75 -8.13
N VAL A 151 -2.86 0.98 -8.52
CA VAL A 151 -1.49 1.47 -8.74
C VAL A 151 -0.90 0.92 -10.03
N LEU A 152 -0.34 1.79 -10.87
CA LEU A 152 0.32 1.43 -12.12
C LEU A 152 1.82 1.31 -11.90
N TYR A 153 2.39 0.14 -12.18
CA TYR A 153 3.83 -0.12 -12.12
C TYR A 153 4.43 -0.23 -13.52
N ARG A 154 5.65 0.29 -13.69
CA ARG A 154 6.52 -0.16 -14.77
C ARG A 154 6.91 -1.62 -14.49
N ARG A 155 6.62 -2.54 -15.42
CA ARG A 155 6.93 -3.97 -15.24
C ARG A 155 8.40 -4.22 -14.91
N GLU A 156 9.30 -3.55 -15.59
CA GLU A 156 10.73 -3.66 -15.32
C GLU A 156 11.08 -3.32 -13.86
N ALA A 157 10.50 -2.24 -13.31
CA ALA A 157 10.72 -1.83 -11.93
C ALA A 157 10.12 -2.85 -10.93
N PHE A 158 8.92 -3.38 -11.23
CA PHE A 158 8.27 -4.42 -10.45
C PHE A 158 9.15 -5.69 -10.38
N LEU A 159 9.65 -6.17 -11.52
CA LEU A 159 10.47 -7.38 -11.59
C LEU A 159 11.87 -7.16 -11.00
N ALA A 160 12.51 -6.01 -11.24
CA ALA A 160 13.81 -5.67 -10.66
C ALA A 160 13.78 -5.65 -9.12
N SER A 161 12.66 -5.22 -8.53
CA SER A 161 12.44 -5.25 -7.08
C SER A 161 12.15 -6.65 -6.53
N GLY A 162 11.86 -7.64 -7.39
CA GLY A 162 11.54 -9.02 -7.04
C GLY A 162 10.05 -9.31 -6.86
N GLY A 163 9.16 -8.43 -7.33
CA GLY A 163 7.71 -8.60 -7.20
C GLY A 163 7.21 -8.42 -5.76
N LEU A 164 5.98 -8.81 -5.47
CA LEU A 164 5.43 -8.81 -4.11
C LEU A 164 6.06 -9.94 -3.26
N ASP A 165 6.32 -9.66 -1.99
CA ASP A 165 6.89 -10.67 -1.09
C ASP A 165 5.78 -11.53 -0.46
N PRO A 166 5.70 -12.85 -0.75
CA PRO A 166 4.63 -13.71 -0.26
C PRO A 166 4.53 -13.80 1.28
N GLU A 167 5.63 -13.52 2.00
CA GLU A 167 5.63 -13.55 3.47
C GLU A 167 4.75 -12.47 4.09
N PHE A 168 4.46 -11.38 3.35
CA PHE A 168 3.52 -10.36 3.82
C PHE A 168 2.09 -10.87 3.81
N PHE A 169 1.73 -11.69 2.86
CA PHE A 169 0.39 -12.23 2.64
C PHE A 169 -0.68 -11.17 2.33
N ALA A 170 -0.84 -10.17 3.19
CA ALA A 170 -1.71 -9.00 3.06
C ALA A 170 -1.26 -7.90 4.05
N TYR A 171 -1.59 -6.65 3.72
CA TYR A 171 -1.25 -5.42 4.44
C TYR A 171 0.23 -5.05 4.39
N LEU A 172 0.50 -3.82 4.01
CA LEU A 172 1.84 -3.24 3.85
C LEU A 172 2.73 -3.93 2.80
N ASP A 173 2.19 -4.85 2.04
CA ASP A 173 2.84 -5.50 0.90
C ASP A 173 3.06 -4.52 -0.26
N ASP A 174 2.12 -3.60 -0.46
CA ASP A 174 2.23 -2.47 -1.38
C ASP A 174 3.34 -1.49 -0.98
N LEU A 175 3.43 -1.17 0.30
CA LEU A 175 4.49 -0.32 0.83
C LEU A 175 5.87 -0.99 0.72
N ASP A 176 5.96 -2.28 1.05
CA ASP A 176 7.15 -3.11 0.88
C ASP A 176 7.64 -3.10 -0.58
N LEU A 177 6.75 -3.37 -1.52
CA LEU A 177 7.06 -3.34 -2.94
C LEU A 177 7.57 -1.96 -3.38
N ALA A 178 6.86 -0.89 -3.01
CA ALA A 178 7.20 0.46 -3.38
C ALA A 178 8.57 0.90 -2.83
N LEU A 179 8.92 0.52 -1.59
CA LEU A 179 10.25 0.77 -1.02
C LEU A 179 11.35 0.03 -1.80
N ARG A 180 11.11 -1.23 -2.16
CA ARG A 180 12.07 -2.03 -2.95
C ARG A 180 12.25 -1.49 -4.37
N VAL A 181 11.17 -1.04 -5.02
CA VAL A 181 11.22 -0.34 -6.30
C VAL A 181 12.09 0.91 -6.17
N GLN A 182 11.92 1.69 -5.12
CA GLN A 182 12.72 2.88 -4.90
C GLN A 182 14.18 2.58 -4.57
N LEU A 183 14.46 1.53 -3.79
CA LEU A 183 15.82 1.07 -3.51
C LEU A 183 16.57 0.64 -4.78
N THR A 184 15.87 0.09 -5.77
CA THR A 184 16.44 -0.25 -7.08
C THR A 184 16.61 0.95 -8.03
N GLY A 185 16.39 2.18 -7.54
CA GLY A 185 16.72 3.43 -8.25
C GLY A 185 15.56 4.09 -8.98
N TYR A 186 14.36 3.54 -8.87
CA TYR A 186 13.15 4.15 -9.43
C TYR A 186 12.52 5.16 -8.45
N THR A 187 11.49 5.86 -8.93
CA THR A 187 10.70 6.84 -8.16
C THR A 187 9.22 6.49 -8.21
N GLY A 188 8.44 7.06 -7.31
CA GLY A 188 6.98 7.02 -7.34
C GLY A 188 6.35 8.39 -7.52
N ALA A 189 5.22 8.47 -8.21
CA ALA A 189 4.48 9.70 -8.43
C ALA A 189 3.01 9.57 -8.04
N TYR A 190 2.48 10.64 -7.49
CA TYR A 190 1.04 10.85 -7.34
C TYR A 190 0.54 11.77 -8.44
N VAL A 191 -0.50 11.36 -9.14
CA VAL A 191 -1.13 12.03 -10.29
C VAL A 191 -2.55 12.41 -9.92
N PRO A 192 -2.80 13.64 -9.40
CA PRO A 192 -4.11 14.03 -8.85
C PRO A 192 -5.24 13.99 -9.85
N GLY A 193 -4.95 14.20 -11.13
CA GLY A 193 -5.94 14.16 -12.20
C GLY A 193 -6.42 12.75 -12.57
N ALA A 194 -5.71 11.69 -12.19
CA ALA A 194 -6.17 10.31 -12.32
C ALA A 194 -7.06 9.97 -11.10
N VAL A 195 -8.37 9.92 -11.30
CA VAL A 195 -9.34 9.73 -10.21
C VAL A 195 -9.97 8.34 -10.28
N ALA A 196 -10.10 7.69 -9.13
CA ALA A 196 -10.83 6.43 -8.99
C ALA A 196 -11.65 6.43 -7.69
N TYR A 197 -12.68 5.57 -7.65
CA TYR A 197 -13.59 5.44 -6.51
C TYR A 197 -13.44 4.05 -5.90
N HIS A 198 -13.10 4.00 -4.63
CA HIS A 198 -12.88 2.76 -3.90
C HIS A 198 -14.03 2.52 -2.93
N VAL A 199 -14.67 1.36 -3.01
CA VAL A 199 -15.71 0.98 -2.04
C VAL A 199 -15.08 0.86 -0.66
N GLY A 200 -13.85 0.39 -0.60
CA GLY A 200 -13.08 0.23 0.62
C GLY A 200 -13.63 -0.91 1.47
N SER A 201 -12.74 -1.74 1.98
CA SER A 201 -13.17 -2.64 3.02
C SER A 201 -13.50 -1.83 4.28
N ALA A 202 -14.57 -2.18 4.96
CA ALA A 202 -15.01 -1.65 6.25
C ALA A 202 -13.94 -1.68 7.38
N THR A 203 -12.68 -1.85 7.01
CA THR A 203 -11.56 -2.16 7.90
C THR A 203 -11.11 -0.99 8.76
N LEU A 204 -11.49 0.26 8.44
CA LEU A 204 -10.98 1.43 9.15
C LEU A 204 -12.03 2.20 9.97
N GLY A 205 -13.31 1.90 9.82
CA GLY A 205 -14.39 2.45 10.68
C GLY A 205 -14.82 1.50 11.81
N GLU A 206 -14.56 0.22 11.69
CA GLU A 206 -14.85 -0.82 12.68
C GLU A 206 -13.62 -1.08 13.60
N PRO A 207 -13.82 -1.63 14.80
CA PRO A 207 -12.70 -2.09 15.61
C PRO A 207 -11.81 -3.01 14.78
N LEU A 208 -10.52 -2.71 14.66
CA LEU A 208 -9.58 -3.50 13.87
C LEU A 208 -9.64 -4.97 14.29
N HIS A 209 -10.04 -5.84 13.37
CA HIS A 209 -10.05 -7.29 13.61
C HIS A 209 -8.66 -7.76 14.08
N SER A 210 -8.61 -8.68 15.02
CA SER A 210 -7.37 -9.11 15.67
C SER A 210 -6.29 -9.58 14.67
N ARG A 211 -6.68 -10.25 13.57
CA ARG A 211 -5.76 -10.64 12.50
C ARG A 211 -5.13 -9.44 11.75
N VAL A 212 -5.88 -8.35 11.59
CA VAL A 212 -5.37 -7.13 10.95
C VAL A 212 -4.28 -6.49 11.81
N VAL A 213 -4.51 -6.40 13.13
CA VAL A 213 -3.50 -5.91 14.09
C VAL A 213 -2.25 -6.80 14.07
N GLU A 214 -2.43 -8.12 14.03
CA GLU A 214 -1.34 -9.09 13.95
C GLU A 214 -0.50 -8.90 12.68
N TYR A 215 -1.15 -8.85 11.50
CA TYR A 215 -0.45 -8.66 10.22
C TYR A 215 0.24 -7.30 10.14
N ILE A 216 -0.43 -6.20 10.49
CA ILE A 216 0.18 -4.88 10.47
C ILE A 216 1.39 -4.83 11.40
N THR A 217 1.29 -5.35 12.63
CA THR A 217 2.42 -5.37 13.57
C THR A 217 3.60 -6.18 13.03
N ARG A 218 3.34 -7.39 12.53
CA ARG A 218 4.36 -8.24 11.92
C ARG A 218 5.03 -7.56 10.73
N ASN A 219 4.20 -7.05 9.82
CA ASN A 219 4.67 -6.53 8.54
C ASN A 219 5.42 -5.19 8.70
N GLN A 220 5.05 -4.35 9.66
CA GLN A 220 5.85 -3.16 10.02
C GLN A 220 7.29 -3.55 10.44
N ILE A 221 7.44 -4.64 11.18
CA ILE A 221 8.76 -5.12 11.60
C ILE A 221 9.50 -5.76 10.43
N TYR A 222 8.80 -6.47 9.54
CA TYR A 222 9.38 -6.97 8.28
C TYR A 222 9.95 -5.83 7.44
N LEU A 223 9.18 -4.75 7.21
CA LEU A 223 9.61 -3.57 6.47
C LEU A 223 10.95 -3.02 7.00
N VAL A 224 11.03 -2.75 8.31
CA VAL A 224 12.25 -2.15 8.87
C VAL A 224 13.44 -3.10 8.91
N ILE A 225 13.23 -4.42 9.05
CA ILE A 225 14.31 -5.42 9.05
C ILE A 225 14.80 -5.68 7.62
N LYS A 226 13.89 -5.75 6.63
CA LYS A 226 14.19 -6.14 5.26
C LYS A 226 14.62 -4.96 4.40
N ASP A 227 13.86 -3.86 4.42
CA ASP A 227 13.99 -2.80 3.44
C ASP A 227 14.91 -1.66 3.89
N TYR A 228 15.21 -1.56 5.20
CA TYR A 228 16.11 -0.52 5.66
C TYR A 228 17.58 -0.94 5.50
N PRO A 229 18.42 -0.11 4.86
CA PRO A 229 19.86 -0.28 4.92
C PRO A 229 20.32 -0.34 6.37
N ARG A 230 21.30 -1.22 6.67
CA ARG A 230 21.69 -1.49 8.06
C ARG A 230 22.05 -0.24 8.86
N ALA A 231 22.78 0.71 8.25
CA ALA A 231 23.15 1.95 8.92
C ALA A 231 21.94 2.83 9.24
N VAL A 232 20.96 2.90 8.29
CA VAL A 232 19.70 3.63 8.48
C VAL A 232 18.86 2.95 9.57
N PHE A 233 18.72 1.63 9.54
CA PHE A 233 18.03 0.86 10.58
C PHE A 233 18.60 1.15 11.98
N LEU A 234 19.92 1.06 12.15
CA LEU A 234 20.56 1.30 13.44
C LEU A 234 20.36 2.76 13.90
N ARG A 235 20.48 3.72 12.99
CA ARG A 235 20.22 5.13 13.27
C ARG A 235 18.80 5.41 13.74
N LEU A 236 17.82 4.72 13.14
CA LEU A 236 16.40 4.92 13.41
C LEU A 236 15.85 3.98 14.50
N LEU A 237 16.66 3.05 15.02
CA LEU A 237 16.22 2.05 16.00
C LEU A 237 15.50 2.65 17.23
N PRO A 238 15.94 3.76 17.84
CA PRO A 238 15.19 4.38 18.96
C PRO A 238 13.80 4.87 18.54
N ARG A 239 13.65 5.43 17.31
CA ARG A 239 12.35 5.84 16.77
C ARG A 239 11.45 4.65 16.49
N ILE A 240 12.01 3.57 15.94
CA ILE A 240 11.29 2.33 15.64
C ILE A 240 10.73 1.72 16.92
N ILE A 241 11.55 1.60 17.97
CA ILE A 241 11.13 1.07 19.29
C ILE A 241 10.02 1.94 19.91
N ALA A 242 10.19 3.26 19.90
CA ALA A 242 9.20 4.17 20.46
C ALA A 242 7.87 4.10 19.68
N TYR A 243 7.93 4.03 18.35
CA TYR A 243 6.73 3.88 17.53
C TYR A 243 6.01 2.56 17.79
N GLN A 244 6.73 1.46 17.90
CA GLN A 244 6.15 0.15 18.21
C GLN A 244 5.46 0.16 19.58
N PHE A 245 6.03 0.86 20.56
CA PHE A 245 5.35 1.06 21.85
C PHE A 245 4.06 1.89 21.70
N LEU A 246 4.09 2.99 20.96
CA LEU A 246 2.91 3.82 20.69
C LEU A 246 1.83 3.03 19.92
N TRP A 247 2.25 2.22 18.95
CA TRP A 247 1.35 1.34 18.20
C TRP A 247 0.68 0.30 19.11
N MET A 248 1.45 -0.33 19.99
CA MET A 248 0.91 -1.25 21.01
C MET A 248 -0.17 -0.56 21.87
N VAL A 249 0.11 0.62 22.41
CA VAL A 249 -0.85 1.39 23.20
C VAL A 249 -2.11 1.71 22.38
N SER A 250 -1.96 2.07 21.11
CA SER A 250 -3.08 2.33 20.20
C SER A 250 -3.90 1.08 19.93
N ALA A 251 -3.26 -0.06 19.68
CA ALA A 251 -3.92 -1.35 19.46
C ALA A 251 -4.72 -1.81 20.69
N VAL A 252 -4.16 -1.62 21.89
CA VAL A 252 -4.86 -1.89 23.17
C VAL A 252 -6.12 -1.05 23.28
N ARG A 253 -6.03 0.27 23.04
CA ARG A 253 -7.17 1.17 23.17
C ARG A 253 -8.29 0.89 22.16
N ARG A 254 -7.97 0.41 20.98
CA ARG A 254 -8.94 0.08 19.94
C ARG A 254 -9.54 -1.31 20.12
N GLY A 255 -8.75 -2.29 20.58
CA GLY A 255 -9.21 -3.67 20.77
C GLY A 255 -10.12 -3.91 21.96
N GLY A 256 -10.27 -2.95 22.89
CA GLY A 256 -11.12 -3.07 24.08
C GLY A 256 -12.60 -2.70 23.90
N ARG A 257 -13.04 -2.33 22.68
CA ARG A 257 -14.39 -1.81 22.42
C ARG A 257 -15.31 -2.75 21.62
N GLY A 258 -14.88 -3.95 21.27
CA GLY A 258 -15.68 -4.89 20.49
C GLY A 258 -16.51 -5.84 21.36
N SER A 259 -17.70 -6.23 20.86
CA SER A 259 -18.66 -7.08 21.56
C SER A 259 -18.48 -8.59 21.35
N SER A 260 -17.52 -9.04 20.51
CA SER A 260 -17.26 -10.45 20.24
C SER A 260 -15.85 -10.90 20.67
N PRO A 261 -15.65 -12.19 21.03
CA PRO A 261 -14.35 -12.74 21.44
C PRO A 261 -13.23 -12.49 20.42
N ASP A 262 -13.53 -12.51 19.12
CA ASP A 262 -12.57 -12.25 18.04
C ASP A 262 -12.17 -10.77 17.91
N GLN A 263 -12.96 -9.86 18.49
CA GLN A 263 -12.68 -8.43 18.59
C GLN A 263 -11.87 -8.06 19.86
N HIS A 264 -11.80 -8.97 20.85
CA HIS A 264 -11.12 -8.78 22.13
C HIS A 264 -9.65 -9.21 22.06
N GLY A 265 -8.84 -8.63 21.23
CA GLY A 265 -7.51 -9.17 21.08
C GLY A 265 -6.38 -8.21 20.73
N GLY A 266 -6.60 -6.90 20.90
CA GLY A 266 -5.59 -5.91 20.48
C GLY A 266 -4.20 -6.18 21.05
N VAL A 267 -4.09 -6.49 22.34
CA VAL A 267 -2.81 -6.81 23.03
C VAL A 267 -2.25 -8.15 22.55
N SER A 268 -3.08 -9.19 22.60
CA SER A 268 -2.64 -10.55 22.21
C SER A 268 -2.29 -10.60 20.72
N ALA A 269 -3.06 -9.92 19.86
CA ALA A 269 -2.78 -9.81 18.44
C ALA A 269 -1.45 -9.07 18.16
N TYR A 270 -1.20 -7.97 18.88
CA TYR A 270 0.08 -7.26 18.80
C TYR A 270 1.25 -8.20 19.14
N PHE A 271 1.17 -8.92 20.28
CA PHE A 271 2.26 -9.84 20.67
C PHE A 271 2.39 -11.05 19.75
N ARG A 272 1.30 -11.56 19.15
CA ARG A 272 1.39 -12.59 18.10
C ARG A 272 2.13 -12.07 16.87
N GLY A 273 1.79 -10.87 16.39
CA GLY A 273 2.50 -10.22 15.28
C GLY A 273 3.99 -10.00 15.58
N LEU A 274 4.30 -9.51 16.78
CA LEU A 274 5.67 -9.30 17.23
C LEU A 274 6.46 -10.62 17.30
N THR A 275 5.91 -11.66 17.92
CA THR A 275 6.58 -12.99 18.04
C THR A 275 6.77 -13.65 16.67
N SER A 276 5.78 -13.54 15.77
CA SER A 276 5.90 -14.02 14.39
C SER A 276 7.05 -13.30 13.67
N ALA A 277 7.10 -11.97 13.76
CA ALA A 277 8.18 -11.20 13.14
C ALA A 277 9.57 -11.59 13.66
N PHE A 278 9.70 -11.83 14.96
CA PHE A 278 10.97 -12.27 15.55
C PHE A 278 11.35 -13.70 15.15
N ARG A 279 10.38 -14.60 15.02
CA ARG A 279 10.62 -15.96 14.52
C ARG A 279 11.20 -15.94 13.12
N ASP A 280 10.62 -15.13 12.23
CA ASP A 280 10.95 -15.09 10.81
C ASP A 280 12.08 -14.11 10.47
N ARG A 281 12.65 -13.42 11.47
CA ARG A 281 13.69 -12.39 11.29
C ARG A 281 14.92 -12.83 10.51
N ARG A 282 15.26 -14.13 10.55
CA ARG A 282 16.41 -14.65 9.80
C ARG A 282 16.14 -14.64 8.31
N GLY A 283 14.95 -15.07 7.89
CA GLY A 283 14.49 -15.01 6.50
C GLY A 283 14.45 -13.56 5.99
N MET A 284 13.89 -12.65 6.78
CA MET A 284 13.85 -11.21 6.42
C MET A 284 15.25 -10.60 6.28
N ARG A 285 16.20 -10.97 7.13
CA ARG A 285 17.60 -10.54 7.00
C ARG A 285 18.31 -11.11 5.78
N GLN A 286 17.98 -12.33 5.36
CA GLN A 286 18.50 -12.91 4.13
C GLN A 286 17.96 -12.12 2.93
N LYS A 287 16.64 -11.90 2.84
CA LYS A 287 16.02 -11.08 1.80
C LYS A 287 16.58 -9.65 1.78
N SER A 288 16.88 -9.08 2.96
CA SER A 288 17.56 -7.80 3.06
C SER A 288 18.93 -7.79 2.39
N ARG A 289 19.75 -8.81 2.58
CA ARG A 289 21.08 -8.91 1.94
C ARG A 289 20.96 -8.97 0.42
N GLU A 290 20.01 -9.76 -0.09
CA GLU A 290 19.73 -9.88 -1.53
C GLU A 290 19.25 -8.56 -2.12
N LEU A 291 18.36 -7.84 -1.42
CA LEU A 291 17.88 -6.52 -1.81
C LEU A 291 19.01 -5.48 -1.80
N MET A 292 19.80 -5.44 -0.73
CA MET A 292 20.92 -4.50 -0.60
C MET A 292 22.01 -4.73 -1.66
N ALA A 293 22.18 -5.95 -2.17
CA ALA A 293 23.08 -6.23 -3.30
C ALA A 293 22.57 -5.63 -4.63
N LYS A 294 21.27 -5.45 -4.78
CA LYS A 294 20.62 -4.86 -5.97
C LYS A 294 20.38 -3.35 -5.83
N ARG A 295 20.62 -2.79 -4.67
CA ARG A 295 20.34 -1.39 -4.34
C ARG A 295 21.15 -0.43 -5.22
N ARG A 296 20.49 0.62 -5.73
CA ARG A 296 21.09 1.66 -6.58
C ARG A 296 21.12 3.05 -5.95
N ILE A 297 20.43 3.25 -4.81
CA ILE A 297 20.44 4.51 -4.06
C ILE A 297 21.24 4.39 -2.76
N GLY A 298 21.88 5.47 -2.33
CA GLY A 298 22.67 5.51 -1.09
C GLY A 298 21.81 5.65 0.17
N ASP A 299 22.41 5.45 1.34
CA ASP A 299 21.73 5.58 2.64
C ASP A 299 21.17 7.00 2.87
N ALA A 300 21.90 8.02 2.41
CA ALA A 300 21.47 9.41 2.53
C ALA A 300 20.23 9.72 1.71
N GLU A 301 20.17 9.22 0.47
CA GLU A 301 19.00 9.37 -0.40
C GLU A 301 17.81 8.60 0.13
N PHE A 302 18.00 7.35 0.56
CA PHE A 302 16.93 6.57 1.17
C PHE A 302 16.35 7.26 2.41
N LEU A 303 17.22 7.75 3.30
CA LEU A 303 16.80 8.49 4.50
C LEU A 303 16.08 9.80 4.13
N GLN A 304 16.49 10.48 3.05
CA GLN A 304 15.80 11.68 2.58
C GLN A 304 14.39 11.36 2.09
N ARG A 305 14.21 10.28 1.31
CA ARG A 305 12.88 9.85 0.86
C ARG A 305 11.95 9.51 2.02
N LEU A 306 12.46 8.82 3.06
CA LEU A 306 11.70 8.57 4.29
C LEU A 306 11.34 9.86 5.03
N ARG A 307 12.25 10.83 5.09
CA ARG A 307 12.00 12.13 5.72
C ARG A 307 10.95 12.93 4.96
N ASP A 308 11.02 12.94 3.63
CA ASP A 308 10.03 13.63 2.80
C ASP A 308 8.63 13.01 2.99
N SER A 309 8.55 11.69 3.07
CA SER A 309 7.32 10.97 3.37
C SER A 309 6.78 11.27 4.78
N GLU A 310 7.64 11.26 5.80
CA GLU A 310 7.25 11.63 7.18
C GLU A 310 6.76 13.09 7.24
N ARG A 311 7.36 13.98 6.44
CA ARG A 311 6.91 15.38 6.31
C ARG A 311 5.51 15.46 5.70
N GLN A 312 5.21 14.69 4.66
CA GLN A 312 3.85 14.64 4.10
C GLN A 312 2.82 14.24 5.16
N ILE A 313 3.13 13.25 6.00
CA ILE A 313 2.26 12.85 7.14
C ILE A 313 2.12 14.00 8.14
N TYR A 314 3.22 14.66 8.48
CA TYR A 314 3.20 15.79 9.42
C TYR A 314 2.33 16.94 8.90
N ASP A 315 2.57 17.37 7.65
CA ASP A 315 1.86 18.49 7.02
C ASP A 315 0.36 18.18 6.88
N TRP A 316 0.01 16.96 6.44
CA TRP A 316 -1.39 16.49 6.44
C TRP A 316 -2.01 16.54 7.83
N GLN A 317 -1.34 16.03 8.86
CA GLN A 317 -1.87 16.08 10.23
C GLN A 317 -2.03 17.52 10.76
N GLN A 318 -1.21 18.46 10.30
CA GLN A 318 -1.37 19.88 10.69
C GLN A 318 -2.55 20.56 9.99
N SER A 319 -2.92 20.13 8.78
CA SER A 319 -4.08 20.66 8.04
C SER A 319 -5.43 20.23 8.67
N LEU A 320 -5.46 19.12 9.41
CA LEU A 320 -6.68 18.63 10.06
C LEU A 320 -7.11 19.47 11.26
N ALA A 321 -8.42 19.54 11.49
CA ALA A 321 -8.96 20.09 12.73
C ALA A 321 -8.49 19.27 13.96
N SER A 322 -8.34 19.93 15.11
CA SER A 322 -7.73 19.31 16.30
C SER A 322 -8.33 17.97 16.73
N PRO A 323 -9.67 17.74 16.72
CA PRO A 323 -10.25 16.46 17.10
C PRO A 323 -9.98 15.34 16.10
N GLN A 324 -9.71 15.66 14.82
CA GLN A 324 -9.45 14.67 13.77
C GLN A 324 -7.99 14.18 13.78
N ARG A 325 -7.08 14.91 14.41
CA ARG A 325 -5.66 14.56 14.46
C ARG A 325 -5.40 13.30 15.26
N SER A 326 -4.62 12.38 14.69
CA SER A 326 -4.20 11.16 15.39
C SER A 326 -3.42 11.47 16.67
N SER A 327 -3.92 10.95 17.81
CA SER A 327 -3.23 11.10 19.09
C SER A 327 -1.85 10.41 19.11
N LEU A 328 -1.70 9.29 18.39
CA LEU A 328 -0.43 8.58 18.20
C LEU A 328 0.58 9.48 17.48
N LEU A 329 0.17 10.08 16.35
CA LEU A 329 1.04 10.99 15.58
C LEU A 329 1.38 12.26 16.33
N LYS A 330 0.42 12.86 17.07
CA LYS A 330 0.70 14.00 17.95
C LYS A 330 1.82 13.69 18.94
N PHE A 331 1.75 12.50 19.57
CA PHE A 331 2.76 12.09 20.54
C PHE A 331 4.11 11.76 19.89
N TYR A 332 4.08 11.08 18.74
CA TYR A 332 5.27 10.76 17.95
C TYR A 332 6.04 12.02 17.56
N PHE A 333 5.36 13.01 16.96
CA PHE A 333 6.00 14.28 16.56
C PHE A 333 6.42 15.17 17.73
N ARG A 334 5.77 14.99 18.88
CA ARG A 334 6.24 15.66 20.12
C ARG A 334 7.57 15.08 20.61
N LEU A 335 7.80 13.78 20.46
CA LEU A 335 9.04 13.11 20.87
C LEU A 335 10.21 13.38 19.92
N PHE A 336 9.95 13.37 18.60
CA PHE A 336 11.01 13.37 17.59
C PHE A 336 11.13 14.67 16.80
N GLY A 337 10.26 15.62 17.09
CA GLY A 337 10.25 16.91 16.43
C GLY A 337 9.59 16.89 15.03
N LYS A 338 9.59 18.07 14.41
CA LYS A 338 9.18 18.23 13.01
C LYS A 338 10.23 17.61 12.10
N PRO A 339 9.82 16.80 11.06
CA PRO A 339 10.74 16.16 10.11
C PRO A 339 11.48 17.13 9.18
#